data_8f6cbb66ae19751cb220ddcebbbc7fd8
#
_entry.id   8f6cbb66ae19751cb220ddcebbbc7fd8
#
_cell.length_a   1.000
_cell.length_b   1.000
_cell.length_c   1.000
_cell.angle_alpha   90.00
_cell.angle_beta   90.00
_cell.angle_gamma   90.00
#
_symmetry.space_group_name_H-M   'P 1'
#
loop_
_entity.id
_entity.type
_entity.pdbx_description
1 polymer ?
#
loop_
_entity_poly.entity_id
_entity_poly.type
_entity_poly.pdbx_seq_one_letter_code
_entity_poly.pdbx_strand_id
1 'polypeptide(L)'
;MDYNFNEIEAKWQKYWAENKTFKAENNSEKPKFYALSMFPYPSGAGLHVGHPLGYIAGDIYARYKRHKGFNVLHPMGYDSFGLPAEQYAIQTGQHPAITTETNINRYREQLDRLGFSFDWSREVRTSNPEYYKWTQWVFVQLFNSWYNTATNKAEDITALISIFEKEGNANVNAVCDDNIDAFSADDWASFSEKEKQQILLKYRLTYLAS
;
A
#
# COMPACT_ATOMS: atom_id res chain seq x y z
N MET A 1 -7.33 45.74 -19.58
CA MET A 1 -6.28 44.77 -19.28
C MET A 1 -6.82 43.40 -19.65
N ASP A 2 -6.19 42.75 -20.59
CA ASP A 2 -6.59 41.39 -20.93
C ASP A 2 -6.18 40.46 -19.78
N TYR A 3 -7.07 39.56 -19.39
CA TYR A 3 -6.82 38.58 -18.36
C TYR A 3 -5.94 37.46 -18.93
N ASN A 4 -4.63 37.48 -18.60
CA ASN A 4 -3.69 36.47 -19.05
C ASN A 4 -3.62 35.32 -18.03
N PHE A 5 -4.48 34.32 -18.20
CA PHE A 5 -4.53 33.17 -17.29
C PHE A 5 -3.23 32.36 -17.26
N ASN A 6 -2.51 32.22 -18.37
CA ASN A 6 -1.27 31.47 -18.42
C ASN A 6 -0.19 32.07 -17.50
N GLU A 7 -0.04 33.39 -17.50
CA GLU A 7 0.94 34.08 -16.63
C GLU A 7 0.51 33.98 -15.15
N ILE A 8 -0.79 34.13 -14.89
CA ILE A 8 -1.33 34.09 -13.52
C ILE A 8 -1.18 32.67 -12.94
N GLU A 9 -1.53 31.65 -13.70
CA GLU A 9 -1.39 30.27 -13.28
C GLU A 9 0.08 29.90 -13.01
N ALA A 10 0.98 30.18 -13.94
CA ALA A 10 2.40 29.93 -13.77
C ALA A 10 2.99 30.62 -12.54
N LYS A 11 2.60 31.90 -12.31
CA LYS A 11 3.00 32.67 -11.13
C LYS A 11 2.57 31.99 -9.84
N TRP A 12 1.30 31.56 -9.74
CA TRP A 12 0.79 31.00 -8.51
C TRP A 12 1.27 29.56 -8.28
N GLN A 13 1.39 28.74 -9.29
CA GLN A 13 1.96 27.39 -9.19
C GLN A 13 3.40 27.47 -8.65
N LYS A 14 4.21 28.38 -9.19
CA LYS A 14 5.57 28.64 -8.69
C LYS A 14 5.55 29.08 -7.21
N TYR A 15 4.70 30.04 -6.86
CA TYR A 15 4.58 30.53 -5.50
C TYR A 15 4.21 29.40 -4.52
N TRP A 16 3.23 28.55 -4.87
CA TRP A 16 2.81 27.43 -4.02
C TRP A 16 3.92 26.41 -3.81
N ALA A 17 4.69 26.11 -4.84
CA ALA A 17 5.81 25.18 -4.75
C ALA A 17 6.93 25.72 -3.85
N GLU A 18 7.36 26.97 -4.07
CA GLU A 18 8.44 27.62 -3.30
C GLU A 18 8.08 27.82 -1.82
N ASN A 19 6.83 28.18 -1.54
CA ASN A 19 6.37 28.45 -0.18
C ASN A 19 5.75 27.20 0.52
N LYS A 20 5.72 26.04 -0.15
CA LYS A 20 5.08 24.83 0.38
C LYS A 20 3.68 25.09 0.94
N THR A 21 2.90 25.88 0.20
CA THR A 21 1.61 26.47 0.65
C THR A 21 0.62 25.42 1.16
N PHE A 22 0.68 24.20 0.64
CA PHE A 22 -0.25 23.13 0.95
C PHE A 22 0.26 22.12 1.98
N LYS A 23 1.43 22.38 2.58
CA LYS A 23 2.03 21.49 3.58
C LYS A 23 1.17 21.43 4.84
N ALA A 24 0.88 20.22 5.30
CA ALA A 24 0.25 19.96 6.60
C ALA A 24 1.29 19.93 7.72
N GLU A 25 0.98 20.55 8.86
CA GLU A 25 1.88 20.55 10.01
C GLU A 25 1.48 19.49 11.03
N ASN A 26 2.47 18.72 11.57
CA ASN A 26 2.20 17.63 12.50
C ASN A 26 1.60 18.08 13.82
N ASN A 27 2.10 19.22 14.36
CA ASN A 27 1.79 19.71 15.70
C ASN A 27 0.98 21.00 15.65
N SER A 28 0.02 21.09 14.73
CA SER A 28 -0.84 22.28 14.56
C SER A 28 -1.97 22.27 15.57
N GLU A 29 -2.24 23.43 16.17
CA GLU A 29 -3.42 23.70 17.01
C GLU A 29 -4.72 23.80 16.20
N LYS A 30 -4.61 23.92 14.86
CA LYS A 30 -5.79 23.99 13.98
C LYS A 30 -6.50 22.65 13.94
N PRO A 31 -7.84 22.63 13.79
CA PRO A 31 -8.58 21.40 13.60
C PRO A 31 -8.06 20.65 12.37
N LYS A 32 -7.90 19.33 12.50
CA LYS A 32 -7.35 18.48 11.46
C LYS A 32 -8.41 18.11 10.44
N PHE A 33 -8.02 18.07 9.18
CA PHE A 33 -8.83 17.51 8.10
C PHE A 33 -7.97 16.69 7.15
N TYR A 34 -8.44 15.51 6.80
CA TYR A 34 -7.76 14.60 5.87
C TYR A 34 -8.58 14.48 4.58
N ALA A 35 -8.02 14.99 3.47
CA ALA A 35 -8.59 14.81 2.13
C ALA A 35 -7.87 13.66 1.44
N LEU A 36 -8.56 12.55 1.27
CA LEU A 36 -8.00 11.35 0.64
C LEU A 36 -8.40 11.29 -0.83
N SER A 37 -7.42 11.18 -1.71
CA SER A 37 -7.59 10.86 -3.12
C SER A 37 -6.93 9.53 -3.44
N MET A 38 -7.55 8.73 -4.30
CA MET A 38 -6.94 7.48 -4.77
C MET A 38 -5.74 7.82 -5.67
N PHE A 39 -4.55 7.39 -5.29
CA PHE A 39 -3.35 7.64 -6.07
C PHE A 39 -3.28 6.73 -7.31
N PRO A 40 -2.70 7.20 -8.44
CA PRO A 40 -2.69 6.47 -9.69
C PRO A 40 -1.61 5.39 -9.74
N TYR A 41 -1.82 4.40 -10.62
CA TYR A 41 -0.75 3.54 -11.12
C TYR A 41 0.05 4.29 -12.19
N PRO A 42 1.37 4.43 -12.07
CA PRO A 42 2.20 5.08 -13.08
C PRO A 42 2.52 4.12 -14.25
N SER A 43 1.49 3.47 -14.79
CA SER A 43 1.61 2.41 -15.81
C SER A 43 1.67 2.92 -17.25
N GLY A 44 1.40 4.22 -17.47
CA GLY A 44 1.38 4.82 -18.80
C GLY A 44 2.21 6.09 -18.89
N ALA A 45 2.36 6.60 -20.10
CA ALA A 45 3.18 7.79 -20.38
C ALA A 45 2.55 9.12 -19.88
N GLY A 46 1.49 9.08 -19.11
CA GLY A 46 0.83 10.24 -18.51
C GLY A 46 -0.57 9.96 -18.01
N LEU A 47 -1.17 10.96 -17.38
CA LEU A 47 -2.53 10.91 -16.88
C LEU A 47 -3.54 10.86 -18.03
N HIS A 48 -4.63 10.14 -17.85
CA HIS A 48 -5.83 10.27 -18.68
C HIS A 48 -6.89 11.11 -17.94
N VAL A 49 -7.91 11.59 -18.65
CA VAL A 49 -8.95 12.50 -18.12
C VAL A 49 -9.71 11.95 -16.91
N GLY A 50 -9.76 10.63 -16.72
CA GLY A 50 -10.38 10.01 -15.55
C GLY A 50 -9.64 10.28 -14.23
N HIS A 51 -8.33 10.53 -14.26
CA HIS A 51 -7.58 10.86 -13.05
C HIS A 51 -7.99 12.23 -12.48
N PRO A 52 -7.92 13.35 -13.25
CA PRO A 52 -8.38 14.64 -12.74
C PRO A 52 -9.84 14.64 -12.30
N LEU A 53 -10.70 13.91 -12.98
CA LEU A 53 -12.12 13.80 -12.62
C LEU A 53 -12.29 13.34 -11.15
N GLY A 54 -11.51 12.34 -10.73
CA GLY A 54 -11.53 11.88 -9.33
C GLY A 54 -10.89 12.85 -8.33
N TYR A 55 -9.93 13.67 -8.79
CA TYR A 55 -9.16 14.55 -7.90
C TYR A 55 -9.77 15.93 -7.69
N ILE A 56 -10.49 16.47 -8.67
CA ILE A 56 -11.03 17.84 -8.64
C ILE A 56 -11.93 18.06 -7.43
N ALA A 57 -12.86 17.15 -7.15
CA ALA A 57 -13.78 17.29 -6.03
C ALA A 57 -13.04 17.31 -4.68
N GLY A 58 -12.08 16.40 -4.51
CA GLY A 58 -11.21 16.34 -3.32
C GLY A 58 -10.38 17.61 -3.14
N ASP A 59 -9.82 18.14 -4.22
CA ASP A 59 -9.02 19.35 -4.19
C ASP A 59 -9.84 20.60 -3.84
N ILE A 60 -11.00 20.76 -4.45
CA ILE A 60 -11.94 21.87 -4.12
C ILE A 60 -12.28 21.84 -2.63
N TYR A 61 -12.60 20.66 -2.11
CA TYR A 61 -12.97 20.52 -0.70
C TYR A 61 -11.77 20.73 0.24
N ALA A 62 -10.59 20.27 -0.13
CA ALA A 62 -9.34 20.52 0.61
C ALA A 62 -9.04 22.04 0.71
N ARG A 63 -9.19 22.78 -0.41
CA ARG A 63 -9.03 24.24 -0.44
C ARG A 63 -10.07 24.93 0.43
N TYR A 64 -11.33 24.54 0.33
CA TYR A 64 -12.40 25.06 1.18
C TYR A 64 -12.08 24.89 2.66
N LYS A 65 -11.63 23.72 3.08
CA LYS A 65 -11.26 23.45 4.47
C LYS A 65 -10.06 24.30 4.92
N ARG A 66 -9.05 24.51 4.06
CA ARG A 66 -7.94 25.42 4.38
C ARG A 66 -8.43 26.85 4.61
N HIS A 67 -9.33 27.36 3.76
CA HIS A 67 -9.96 28.68 3.95
C HIS A 67 -10.81 28.77 5.22
N LYS A 68 -11.33 27.65 5.71
CA LYS A 68 -12.02 27.57 7.00
C LYS A 68 -11.08 27.42 8.20
N GLY A 69 -9.77 27.51 8.00
CA GLY A 69 -8.78 27.49 9.08
C GLY A 69 -8.35 26.10 9.53
N PHE A 70 -8.68 25.04 8.78
CA PHE A 70 -8.21 23.68 9.09
C PHE A 70 -6.75 23.48 8.69
N ASN A 71 -6.06 22.62 9.42
CA ASN A 71 -4.82 22.01 8.99
C ASN A 71 -5.16 20.79 8.11
N VAL A 72 -4.99 20.94 6.81
CA VAL A 72 -5.45 19.94 5.83
C VAL A 72 -4.30 19.08 5.35
N LEU A 73 -4.37 17.79 5.61
CA LEU A 73 -3.53 16.79 4.97
C LEU A 73 -4.22 16.32 3.68
N HIS A 74 -3.64 16.68 2.53
CA HIS A 74 -4.07 16.23 1.20
C HIS A 74 -2.88 15.59 0.48
N PRO A 75 -2.53 14.34 0.79
CA PRO A 75 -1.39 13.66 0.22
C PRO A 75 -1.71 13.15 -1.18
N MET A 76 -0.67 12.87 -1.93
CA MET A 76 -0.71 12.16 -3.20
C MET A 76 0.46 11.18 -3.26
N GLY A 77 0.41 10.27 -4.20
CA GLY A 77 1.47 9.30 -4.40
C GLY A 77 1.22 8.45 -5.63
N TYR A 78 1.88 7.29 -5.66
CA TYR A 78 1.84 6.39 -6.80
C TYR A 78 1.83 4.94 -6.32
N ASP A 79 0.88 4.16 -6.85
CA ASP A 79 0.91 2.71 -6.71
C ASP A 79 1.90 2.16 -7.74
N SER A 80 3.15 2.06 -7.32
CA SER A 80 4.29 1.94 -8.23
C SER A 80 4.81 0.51 -8.40
N PHE A 81 4.20 -0.46 -7.73
CA PHE A 81 4.32 -1.88 -8.11
C PHE A 81 3.22 -2.21 -9.12
N GLY A 82 3.51 -3.13 -10.05
CA GLY A 82 2.46 -3.64 -10.90
C GLY A 82 2.91 -4.38 -12.14
N LEU A 83 2.07 -5.30 -12.58
CA LEU A 83 2.26 -6.13 -13.76
C LEU A 83 2.56 -5.33 -15.05
N PRO A 84 1.96 -4.16 -15.33
CA PRO A 84 2.31 -3.40 -16.52
C PRO A 84 3.77 -2.99 -16.61
N ALA A 85 4.39 -2.57 -15.50
CA ALA A 85 5.81 -2.23 -15.46
C ALA A 85 6.70 -3.48 -15.63
N GLU A 86 6.31 -4.60 -15.06
CA GLU A 86 7.01 -5.89 -15.20
C GLU A 86 6.92 -6.41 -16.63
N GLN A 87 5.75 -6.38 -17.25
CA GLN A 87 5.57 -6.79 -18.65
C GLN A 87 6.39 -5.92 -19.62
N TYR A 88 6.43 -4.61 -19.38
CA TYR A 88 7.26 -3.72 -20.16
C TYR A 88 8.75 -4.03 -20.01
N ALA A 89 9.18 -4.36 -18.80
CA ALA A 89 10.56 -4.77 -18.53
C ALA A 89 10.93 -6.05 -19.28
N ILE A 90 10.05 -7.05 -19.30
CA ILE A 90 10.25 -8.31 -20.04
C ILE A 90 10.37 -8.03 -21.55
N GLN A 91 9.51 -7.18 -22.10
CA GLN A 91 9.50 -6.84 -23.53
C GLN A 91 10.72 -6.05 -23.98
N THR A 92 11.21 -5.14 -23.15
CA THR A 92 12.25 -4.16 -23.53
C THR A 92 13.64 -4.46 -22.95
N GLY A 93 13.73 -5.36 -21.97
CA GLY A 93 14.95 -5.59 -21.20
C GLY A 93 15.28 -4.45 -20.24
N GLN A 94 14.41 -3.46 -20.06
CA GLN A 94 14.61 -2.33 -19.16
C GLN A 94 14.11 -2.65 -17.76
N HIS A 95 14.91 -2.34 -16.73
CA HIS A 95 14.50 -2.58 -15.35
C HIS A 95 13.22 -1.79 -15.00
N PRO A 96 12.20 -2.39 -14.35
CA PRO A 96 10.91 -1.75 -14.06
C PRO A 96 11.03 -0.40 -13.35
N ALA A 97 11.98 -0.26 -12.43
CA ALA A 97 12.19 0.98 -11.69
C ALA A 97 12.46 2.20 -12.59
N ILE A 98 13.16 2.01 -13.71
CA ILE A 98 13.51 3.12 -14.64
C ILE A 98 12.24 3.65 -15.31
N THR A 99 11.43 2.76 -15.85
CA THR A 99 10.15 3.12 -16.47
C THR A 99 9.19 3.75 -15.47
N THR A 100 9.08 3.15 -14.29
CA THR A 100 8.23 3.65 -13.20
C THR A 100 8.64 5.06 -12.79
N GLU A 101 9.93 5.33 -12.60
CA GLU A 101 10.42 6.67 -12.23
C GLU A 101 10.13 7.70 -13.34
N THR A 102 10.33 7.33 -14.59
CA THR A 102 10.02 8.20 -15.75
C THR A 102 8.54 8.57 -15.76
N ASN A 103 7.66 7.58 -15.57
CA ASN A 103 6.23 7.79 -15.54
C ASN A 103 5.79 8.62 -14.34
N ILE A 104 6.32 8.36 -13.14
CA ILE A 104 6.07 9.16 -11.93
C ILE A 104 6.41 10.63 -12.17
N ASN A 105 7.57 10.92 -12.74
CA ASN A 105 7.98 12.29 -13.03
C ASN A 105 7.01 12.97 -14.00
N ARG A 106 6.54 12.25 -15.01
CA ARG A 106 5.54 12.75 -15.96
C ARG A 106 4.18 13.01 -15.31
N TYR A 107 3.70 12.08 -14.49
CA TYR A 107 2.45 12.24 -13.74
C TYR A 107 2.53 13.44 -12.79
N ARG A 108 3.67 13.59 -12.08
CA ARG A 108 3.91 14.70 -11.18
C ARG A 108 3.85 16.04 -11.93
N GLU A 109 4.55 16.16 -13.05
CA GLU A 109 4.51 17.37 -13.89
C GLU A 109 3.09 17.74 -14.30
N GLN A 110 2.29 16.75 -14.72
CA GLN A 110 0.91 16.97 -15.14
C GLN A 110 0.01 17.41 -13.99
N LEU A 111 0.14 16.79 -12.80
CA LEU A 111 -0.61 17.16 -11.61
C LEU A 111 -0.25 18.58 -11.12
N ASP A 112 1.02 18.94 -11.19
CA ASP A 112 1.49 20.28 -10.84
C ASP A 112 0.95 21.33 -11.83
N ARG A 113 0.91 21.03 -13.14
CA ARG A 113 0.31 21.91 -14.17
C ARG A 113 -1.20 22.09 -14.00
N LEU A 114 -1.92 21.08 -13.52
CA LEU A 114 -3.33 21.20 -13.17
C LEU A 114 -3.55 22.02 -11.91
N GLY A 115 -2.49 22.31 -11.15
CA GLY A 115 -2.51 23.18 -9.98
C GLY A 115 -3.20 22.59 -8.77
N PHE A 116 -3.23 21.27 -8.60
CA PHE A 116 -3.80 20.63 -7.41
C PHE A 116 -3.06 21.02 -6.12
N SER A 117 -3.80 21.08 -5.03
CA SER A 117 -3.29 21.46 -3.71
C SER A 117 -2.78 20.29 -2.89
N PHE A 118 -2.01 19.39 -3.52
CA PHE A 118 -1.42 18.26 -2.82
C PHE A 118 -0.25 18.66 -1.93
N ASP A 119 -0.12 17.99 -0.79
CA ASP A 119 1.06 18.07 0.06
C ASP A 119 2.12 17.08 -0.40
N TRP A 120 2.98 17.50 -1.30
CA TRP A 120 4.04 16.66 -1.84
C TRP A 120 5.13 16.28 -0.82
N SER A 121 5.17 16.91 0.34
CA SER A 121 6.05 16.46 1.43
C SER A 121 5.58 15.13 2.04
N ARG A 122 4.38 14.71 1.70
CA ARG A 122 3.74 13.45 2.09
C ARG A 122 3.50 12.53 0.90
N GLU A 123 4.32 12.66 -0.15
CA GLU A 123 4.28 11.77 -1.30
C GLU A 123 4.54 10.32 -0.88
N VAL A 124 3.72 9.40 -1.39
CA VAL A 124 3.83 7.96 -1.14
C VAL A 124 4.17 7.26 -2.44
N ARG A 125 5.12 6.33 -2.38
CA ARG A 125 5.47 5.41 -3.46
C ARG A 125 5.47 4.00 -2.90
N THR A 126 4.55 3.15 -3.34
CA THR A 126 4.39 1.81 -2.78
C THR A 126 5.59 0.90 -3.02
N SER A 127 6.41 1.19 -4.03
CA SER A 127 7.65 0.49 -4.34
C SER A 127 8.88 0.95 -3.54
N ASN A 128 8.75 1.97 -2.69
CA ASN A 128 9.84 2.36 -1.82
C ASN A 128 10.01 1.37 -0.65
N PRO A 129 11.24 0.93 -0.32
CA PRO A 129 11.50 0.03 0.80
C PRO A 129 10.90 0.50 2.12
N GLU A 130 10.95 1.81 2.39
CA GLU A 130 10.37 2.41 3.59
C GLU A 130 8.85 2.27 3.69
N TYR A 131 8.18 2.09 2.55
CA TYR A 131 6.76 1.82 2.49
C TYR A 131 6.47 0.31 2.59
N TYR A 132 7.00 -0.51 1.68
CA TYR A 132 6.62 -1.90 1.58
C TYR A 132 7.17 -2.78 2.72
N LYS A 133 8.17 -2.33 3.48
CA LYS A 133 8.62 -3.05 4.69
C LYS A 133 7.47 -3.35 5.66
N TRP A 134 6.47 -2.47 5.72
CA TRP A 134 5.31 -2.68 6.58
C TRP A 134 4.37 -3.75 6.04
N THR A 135 4.20 -3.82 4.73
CA THR A 135 3.47 -4.91 4.07
C THR A 135 4.17 -6.25 4.33
N GLN A 136 5.49 -6.29 4.20
CA GLN A 136 6.29 -7.47 4.52
C GLN A 136 6.18 -7.84 6.01
N TRP A 137 6.20 -6.87 6.90
CA TRP A 137 6.03 -7.11 8.32
C TRP A 137 4.66 -7.73 8.63
N VAL A 138 3.57 -7.20 8.06
CA VAL A 138 2.23 -7.77 8.20
C VAL A 138 2.20 -9.19 7.67
N PHE A 139 2.78 -9.44 6.49
CA PHE A 139 2.89 -10.79 5.94
C PHE A 139 3.57 -11.76 6.90
N VAL A 140 4.69 -11.36 7.50
CA VAL A 140 5.41 -12.19 8.49
C VAL A 140 4.55 -12.49 9.73
N GLN A 141 3.78 -11.51 10.22
CA GLN A 141 2.86 -11.74 11.34
C GLN A 141 1.80 -12.78 10.96
N LEU A 142 1.15 -12.63 9.80
CA LEU A 142 0.16 -13.57 9.31
C LEU A 142 0.76 -14.96 9.03
N PHE A 143 1.96 -15.01 8.47
CA PHE A 143 2.67 -16.25 8.20
C PHE A 143 3.02 -17.02 9.49
N ASN A 144 3.30 -16.32 10.58
CA ASN A 144 3.55 -16.90 11.89
C ASN A 144 2.30 -17.12 12.73
N SER A 145 1.11 -17.06 12.11
CA SER A 145 -0.16 -17.23 12.79
C SER A 145 -1.02 -18.30 12.15
N TRP A 146 -1.88 -18.90 12.96
CA TRP A 146 -2.98 -19.78 12.55
C TRP A 146 -4.28 -19.26 13.15
N TYR A 147 -5.44 -19.68 12.63
CA TYR A 147 -6.74 -19.27 13.15
C TYR A 147 -7.37 -20.37 13.98
N ASN A 148 -7.51 -20.09 15.28
CA ASN A 148 -8.17 -20.98 16.23
C ASN A 148 -9.67 -20.70 16.24
N THR A 149 -10.48 -21.66 15.74
CA THR A 149 -11.94 -21.51 15.67
C THR A 149 -12.62 -21.62 17.03
N ALA A 150 -12.00 -22.28 18.02
CA ALA A 150 -12.56 -22.38 19.37
C ALA A 150 -12.44 -21.04 20.13
N THR A 151 -11.35 -20.31 19.96
CA THR A 151 -11.15 -18.99 20.58
C THR A 151 -11.61 -17.84 19.69
N ASN A 152 -11.88 -18.11 18.42
CA ASN A 152 -12.22 -17.13 17.37
C ASN A 152 -11.14 -16.05 17.22
N LYS A 153 -9.85 -16.46 17.22
CA LYS A 153 -8.70 -15.57 17.15
C LYS A 153 -7.56 -16.15 16.32
N ALA A 154 -6.75 -15.24 15.77
CA ALA A 154 -5.43 -15.60 15.29
C ALA A 154 -4.50 -15.82 16.49
N GLU A 155 -3.75 -16.90 16.47
CA GLU A 155 -2.79 -17.29 17.50
C GLU A 155 -1.42 -17.57 16.87
N ASP A 156 -0.35 -17.50 17.68
CA ASP A 156 0.99 -17.79 17.21
C ASP A 156 1.12 -19.26 16.77
N ILE A 157 1.82 -19.50 15.67
CA ILE A 157 1.99 -20.84 15.09
C ILE A 157 2.67 -21.82 16.06
N THR A 158 3.46 -21.33 17.01
CA THR A 158 4.10 -22.16 18.04
C THR A 158 3.10 -22.82 18.97
N ALA A 159 1.95 -22.18 19.21
CA ALA A 159 0.86 -22.78 19.97
C ALA A 159 0.29 -24.02 19.26
N LEU A 160 0.10 -23.93 17.94
CA LEU A 160 -0.33 -25.05 17.10
C LEU A 160 0.71 -26.17 17.09
N ILE A 161 1.99 -25.84 16.94
CA ILE A 161 3.10 -26.82 17.01
C ILE A 161 3.06 -27.57 18.33
N SER A 162 2.85 -26.88 19.45
CA SER A 162 2.74 -27.51 20.77
C SER A 162 1.55 -28.46 20.91
N ILE A 163 0.45 -28.21 20.18
CA ILE A 163 -0.69 -29.14 20.10
C ILE A 163 -0.26 -30.38 19.30
N PHE A 164 0.35 -30.22 18.13
CA PHE A 164 0.82 -31.33 17.29
C PHE A 164 1.82 -32.23 18.00
N GLU A 165 2.71 -31.66 18.80
CA GLU A 165 3.69 -32.40 19.63
C GLU A 165 3.05 -33.27 20.71
N LYS A 166 1.85 -32.89 21.19
CA LYS A 166 1.17 -33.58 22.27
C LYS A 166 0.08 -34.55 21.79
N GLU A 167 -0.66 -34.16 20.78
CA GLU A 167 -1.94 -34.81 20.43
C GLU A 167 -2.07 -35.10 18.92
N GLY A 168 -1.15 -34.60 18.09
CA GLY A 168 -1.34 -34.61 16.64
C GLY A 168 -2.41 -33.60 16.19
N ASN A 169 -3.04 -33.82 15.04
CA ASN A 169 -3.99 -32.84 14.48
C ASN A 169 -5.47 -33.24 14.55
N ALA A 170 -5.81 -34.43 15.06
CA ALA A 170 -7.18 -34.98 14.98
C ALA A 170 -8.24 -34.11 15.65
N ASN A 171 -7.90 -33.38 16.72
CA ASN A 171 -8.82 -32.57 17.53
C ASN A 171 -8.53 -31.06 17.44
N VAL A 172 -7.77 -30.62 16.45
CA VAL A 172 -7.40 -29.22 16.31
C VAL A 172 -8.57 -28.42 15.75
N ASN A 173 -8.97 -27.36 16.47
CA ASN A 173 -10.00 -26.42 16.04
C ASN A 173 -9.37 -25.29 15.21
N ALA A 174 -8.97 -25.58 14.00
CA ALA A 174 -8.31 -24.63 13.10
C ALA A 174 -9.07 -24.43 11.79
N VAL A 175 -8.93 -23.25 11.21
CA VAL A 175 -9.16 -23.09 9.77
C VAL A 175 -7.93 -23.62 9.06
N CYS A 176 -8.11 -24.54 8.14
CA CYS A 176 -7.05 -25.16 7.37
C CYS A 176 -7.58 -25.65 6.00
N ASP A 177 -6.67 -26.10 5.14
CA ASP A 177 -7.05 -26.72 3.86
C ASP A 177 -7.79 -28.04 4.09
N ASP A 178 -8.70 -28.39 3.17
CA ASP A 178 -9.55 -29.56 3.27
C ASP A 178 -8.81 -30.91 3.14
N ASN A 179 -7.59 -30.91 2.62
CA ASN A 179 -6.82 -32.09 2.30
C ASN A 179 -5.60 -32.28 3.22
N ILE A 180 -5.86 -32.34 4.51
CA ILE A 180 -4.85 -32.63 5.53
C ILE A 180 -5.11 -34.05 6.08
N ASP A 181 -4.12 -34.91 5.94
CA ASP A 181 -4.18 -36.24 6.55
C ASP A 181 -4.08 -36.14 8.08
N ALA A 182 -4.81 -37.03 8.78
CA ALA A 182 -4.70 -37.12 10.22
C ALA A 182 -3.34 -37.74 10.60
N PHE A 183 -2.71 -37.17 11.62
CA PHE A 183 -1.44 -37.65 12.18
C PHE A 183 -1.48 -37.58 13.72
N SER A 184 -0.74 -38.50 14.35
CA SER A 184 -0.54 -38.55 15.80
C SER A 184 0.69 -37.71 16.23
N ALA A 185 0.90 -37.55 17.54
CA ALA A 185 2.09 -36.93 18.07
C ALA A 185 3.39 -37.68 17.70
N ASP A 186 3.32 -39.03 17.65
CA ASP A 186 4.48 -39.84 17.24
C ASP A 186 4.80 -39.65 15.74
N ASP A 187 3.75 -39.57 14.89
CA ASP A 187 3.95 -39.26 13.47
C ASP A 187 4.58 -37.86 13.32
N TRP A 188 4.07 -36.87 14.02
CA TRP A 188 4.64 -35.49 14.01
C TRP A 188 6.11 -35.49 14.42
N ALA A 189 6.48 -36.25 15.46
CA ALA A 189 7.86 -36.35 15.91
C ALA A 189 8.77 -37.00 14.86
N SER A 190 8.23 -37.91 14.03
CA SER A 190 8.98 -38.64 12.99
C SER A 190 9.16 -37.80 11.73
N PHE A 191 8.34 -36.81 11.47
CA PHE A 191 8.42 -35.98 10.26
C PHE A 191 9.71 -35.17 10.20
N SER A 192 10.27 -35.07 9.02
CA SER A 192 11.36 -34.16 8.74
C SER A 192 10.92 -32.69 8.87
N GLU A 193 11.86 -31.76 9.09
CA GLU A 193 11.53 -30.33 9.16
C GLU A 193 10.80 -29.83 7.88
N LYS A 194 11.15 -30.35 6.71
CA LYS A 194 10.48 -30.02 5.46
C LYS A 194 9.00 -30.44 5.47
N GLU A 195 8.71 -31.66 5.90
CA GLU A 195 7.34 -32.16 6.00
C GLU A 195 6.54 -31.38 7.02
N LYS A 196 7.12 -31.10 8.20
CA LYS A 196 6.49 -30.24 9.21
C LYS A 196 6.12 -28.87 8.65
N GLN A 197 7.04 -28.22 7.94
CA GLN A 197 6.75 -26.91 7.33
C GLN A 197 5.68 -27.00 6.23
N GLN A 198 5.62 -28.07 5.43
CA GLN A 198 4.55 -28.27 4.45
C GLN A 198 3.19 -28.46 5.10
N ILE A 199 3.12 -29.18 6.22
CA ILE A 199 1.89 -29.31 7.00
C ILE A 199 1.48 -27.96 7.59
N LEU A 200 2.42 -27.24 8.23
CA LEU A 200 2.14 -25.93 8.84
C LEU A 200 1.64 -24.89 7.82
N LEU A 201 2.12 -24.94 6.56
CA LEU A 201 1.64 -24.04 5.50
C LEU A 201 0.15 -24.13 5.29
N LYS A 202 -0.47 -25.30 5.51
CA LYS A 202 -1.92 -25.51 5.37
C LYS A 202 -2.75 -24.88 6.48
N TYR A 203 -2.13 -24.50 7.59
CA TYR A 203 -2.76 -23.84 8.74
C TYR A 203 -2.43 -22.35 8.85
N ARG A 204 -1.36 -21.89 8.17
CA ARG A 204 -0.95 -20.48 8.24
C ARG A 204 -1.97 -19.57 7.60
N LEU A 205 -2.14 -18.35 8.13
CA LEU A 205 -3.07 -17.36 7.60
C LEU A 205 -2.67 -16.80 6.23
N THR A 206 -1.43 -16.98 5.85
CA THR A 206 -0.93 -16.57 4.53
C THR A 206 0.21 -17.47 4.08
N TYR A 207 0.33 -17.63 2.78
CA TYR A 207 1.38 -18.43 2.15
C TYR A 207 1.72 -17.86 0.78
N LEU A 208 2.84 -18.30 0.20
CA LEU A 208 3.23 -17.95 -1.16
C LEU A 208 2.65 -18.98 -2.12
N ALA A 209 1.90 -18.53 -3.12
CA ALA A 209 1.36 -19.35 -4.20
C ALA A 209 1.73 -18.75 -5.57
N SER A 210 1.81 -19.60 -6.59
CA SER A 210 2.00 -19.24 -8.01
C SER A 210 0.66 -19.26 -8.75
#